data_1698ecd4ac1ace86a9e781f84e94d918
#
_entry.id   1698ecd4ac1ace86a9e781f84e94d918
#
_cell.length_a   1.000
_cell.length_b   1.000
_cell.length_c   1.000
_cell.angle_alpha   90.00
_cell.angle_beta   90.00
_cell.angle_gamma   90.00
#
_symmetry.space_group_name_H-M   'P 1'
#
loop_
_entity.id
_entity.type
_entity.pdbx_description
1 polymer ?
#
loop_
_entity_poly.entity_id
_entity_poly.type
_entity_poly.pdbx_seq_one_letter_code
_entity_poly.pdbx_strand_id
1 'polypeptide(L)'
;RRTADPIRWDLGYLGTYSSDRQATLDALLLEPARRMPDRRFVVAGSQFPSETVWPSNVDRIEHLPPADHASFYSRQRYTLNVTRSSMIAAGWSPSVRLFEAAACGTAIISDRWTGLDSFFPTATINTAGQAEDVIDILSSQSDRVRLALAKRACATILATHTSAARAREFVSLLARPRTARPALDLNIESAA
;
A
#
# COMPACT_ATOMS: atom_id res chain seq x y z
N ARG A 1 1.05 -15.36 3.17
CA ARG A 1 2.45 -15.56 3.59
C ARG A 1 3.36 -15.55 2.37
N ARG A 2 4.63 -15.19 2.54
CA ARG A 2 5.63 -15.21 1.47
C ARG A 2 5.74 -16.60 0.85
N THR A 3 5.80 -16.66 -0.48
CA THR A 3 6.14 -17.87 -1.25
C THR A 3 7.65 -17.91 -1.52
N ALA A 4 8.15 -19.08 -1.93
CA ALA A 4 9.57 -19.27 -2.28
C ALA A 4 9.92 -18.81 -3.72
N ASP A 5 9.02 -18.07 -4.37
CA ASP A 5 9.19 -17.62 -5.75
C ASP A 5 10.40 -16.67 -5.89
N PRO A 6 11.17 -16.77 -6.99
CA PRO A 6 12.23 -15.82 -7.25
C PRO A 6 11.69 -14.42 -7.54
N ILE A 7 12.45 -13.39 -7.18
CA ILE A 7 12.16 -12.00 -7.53
C ILE A 7 12.15 -11.86 -9.06
N ARG A 8 11.11 -11.24 -9.58
CA ARG A 8 10.89 -10.99 -11.01
C ARG A 8 10.83 -9.49 -11.32
N TRP A 9 10.33 -8.67 -10.39
CA TRP A 9 10.12 -7.25 -10.61
C TRP A 9 10.77 -6.40 -9.51
N ASP A 10 11.31 -5.26 -9.93
CA ASP A 10 11.87 -4.27 -9.00
C ASP A 10 10.76 -3.53 -8.26
N LEU A 11 9.69 -3.15 -8.97
CA LEU A 11 8.52 -2.49 -8.39
C LEU A 11 7.24 -3.03 -9.02
N GLY A 12 6.23 -3.33 -8.19
CA GLY A 12 4.93 -3.75 -8.65
C GLY A 12 3.79 -2.95 -8.03
N TYR A 13 2.66 -2.91 -8.73
CA TYR A 13 1.42 -2.31 -8.27
C TYR A 13 0.25 -3.28 -8.51
N LEU A 14 -0.61 -3.45 -7.53
CA LEU A 14 -1.86 -4.20 -7.64
C LEU A 14 -3.04 -3.27 -7.37
N GLY A 15 -3.88 -3.03 -8.36
CA GLY A 15 -5.09 -2.23 -8.18
C GLY A 15 -5.81 -1.97 -9.49
N THR A 16 -7.13 -1.98 -9.44
CA THR A 16 -8.00 -1.57 -10.55
C THR A 16 -7.77 -0.09 -10.89
N TYR A 17 -7.90 0.26 -12.14
CA TYR A 17 -7.84 1.66 -12.58
C TYR A 17 -8.78 2.56 -11.77
N SER A 18 -8.34 3.77 -11.55
CA SER A 18 -9.15 4.84 -10.96
C SER A 18 -8.53 6.18 -11.36
N SER A 19 -9.33 7.06 -11.95
CA SER A 19 -8.85 8.35 -12.46
C SER A 19 -8.20 9.21 -11.38
N ASP A 20 -8.69 9.13 -10.14
CA ASP A 20 -8.18 9.86 -8.99
C ASP A 20 -6.78 9.38 -8.51
N ARG A 21 -6.36 8.19 -8.93
CA ARG A 21 -5.03 7.63 -8.62
C ARG A 21 -4.05 7.69 -9.78
N GLN A 22 -4.54 7.96 -11.00
CA GLN A 22 -3.72 7.80 -12.19
C GLN A 22 -2.51 8.74 -12.17
N ALA A 23 -2.68 10.01 -11.81
CA ALA A 23 -1.59 10.97 -11.74
C ALA A 23 -0.48 10.52 -10.76
N THR A 24 -0.86 9.96 -9.60
CA THR A 24 0.10 9.44 -8.63
C THR A 24 0.75 8.14 -9.12
N LEU A 25 0.01 7.26 -9.80
CA LEU A 25 0.56 6.05 -10.41
C LEU A 25 1.55 6.40 -11.53
N ASP A 26 1.24 7.39 -12.34
CA ASP A 26 2.15 7.90 -13.38
C ASP A 26 3.44 8.42 -12.76
N ALA A 27 3.34 9.26 -11.73
CA ALA A 27 4.50 9.84 -11.06
C ALA A 27 5.36 8.80 -10.32
N LEU A 28 4.75 7.82 -9.64
CA LEU A 28 5.46 6.91 -8.74
C LEU A 28 5.81 5.54 -9.37
N LEU A 29 5.27 5.22 -10.57
CA LEU A 29 5.59 3.96 -11.23
C LEU A 29 5.95 4.15 -12.70
N LEU A 30 5.11 4.81 -13.50
CA LEU A 30 5.33 4.87 -14.95
C LEU A 30 6.49 5.80 -15.32
N GLU A 31 6.63 6.93 -14.64
CA GLU A 31 7.79 7.81 -14.84
C GLU A 31 9.12 7.19 -14.39
N PRO A 32 9.22 6.58 -13.18
CA PRO A 32 10.38 5.75 -12.85
C PRO A 32 10.65 4.65 -13.87
N ALA A 33 9.63 3.96 -14.38
CA ALA A 33 9.81 2.92 -15.39
C ALA A 33 10.43 3.47 -16.69
N ARG A 34 9.97 4.63 -17.19
CA ARG A 34 10.55 5.28 -18.38
C ARG A 34 12.03 5.65 -18.18
N ARG A 35 12.38 6.12 -16.98
CA ARG A 35 13.73 6.59 -16.65
C ARG A 35 14.70 5.47 -16.24
N MET A 36 14.19 4.27 -15.99
CA MET A 36 14.96 3.09 -15.56
C MET A 36 14.69 1.90 -16.50
N PRO A 37 15.08 1.96 -17.77
CA PRO A 37 14.74 0.94 -18.79
C PRO A 37 15.29 -0.46 -18.46
N ASP A 38 16.38 -0.54 -17.68
CA ASP A 38 17.00 -1.79 -17.27
C ASP A 38 16.30 -2.44 -16.04
N ARG A 39 15.33 -1.76 -15.44
CA ARG A 39 14.54 -2.29 -14.32
C ARG A 39 13.22 -2.86 -14.82
N ARG A 40 12.68 -3.79 -14.06
CA ARG A 40 11.42 -4.45 -14.39
C ARG A 40 10.30 -4.01 -13.46
N PHE A 41 9.19 -3.64 -14.06
CA PHE A 41 8.00 -3.19 -13.35
C PHE A 41 6.81 -4.10 -13.66
N VAL A 42 5.77 -4.06 -12.81
CA VAL A 42 4.51 -4.76 -13.09
C VAL A 42 3.33 -3.96 -12.58
N VAL A 43 2.27 -3.91 -13.37
CA VAL A 43 0.96 -3.39 -12.97
C VAL A 43 -0.07 -4.48 -13.16
N ALA A 44 -0.67 -4.95 -12.07
CA ALA A 44 -1.78 -5.89 -12.06
C ALA A 44 -3.08 -5.18 -11.71
N GLY A 45 -4.12 -5.41 -12.50
CA GLY A 45 -5.46 -4.84 -12.30
C GLY A 45 -6.15 -4.50 -13.60
N SER A 46 -7.47 -4.45 -13.53
CA SER A 46 -8.36 -4.23 -14.68
C SER A 46 -8.76 -2.78 -14.87
N GLN A 47 -9.51 -2.53 -15.93
CA GLN A 47 -10.18 -1.26 -16.27
C GLN A 47 -9.23 -0.10 -16.64
N PHE A 48 -7.95 -0.36 -16.89
CA PHE A 48 -7.09 0.69 -17.44
C PHE A 48 -7.54 1.03 -18.86
N PRO A 49 -7.61 2.33 -19.21
CA PRO A 49 -7.98 2.75 -20.55
C PRO A 49 -7.07 2.12 -21.63
N SER A 50 -7.64 1.75 -22.78
CA SER A 50 -6.90 1.13 -23.88
C SER A 50 -5.80 2.03 -24.46
N GLU A 51 -5.98 3.35 -24.34
CA GLU A 51 -5.04 4.39 -24.75
C GLU A 51 -3.87 4.59 -23.77
N THR A 52 -3.85 3.88 -22.64
CA THR A 52 -2.75 3.97 -21.66
C THR A 52 -1.45 3.51 -22.31
N VAL A 53 -0.48 4.41 -22.40
CA VAL A 53 0.85 4.11 -22.94
C VAL A 53 1.73 3.51 -21.85
N TRP A 54 1.99 2.22 -21.98
CA TRP A 54 2.83 1.47 -21.03
C TRP A 54 4.29 1.48 -21.48
N PRO A 55 5.26 1.82 -20.61
CA PRO A 55 6.68 1.59 -20.88
C PRO A 55 6.96 0.11 -21.18
N SER A 56 7.91 -0.18 -22.06
CA SER A 56 8.21 -1.54 -22.53
C SER A 56 8.70 -2.50 -21.42
N ASN A 57 9.20 -1.94 -20.33
CA ASN A 57 9.68 -2.67 -19.14
C ASN A 57 8.60 -2.83 -18.05
N VAL A 58 7.33 -2.53 -18.36
CA VAL A 58 6.18 -2.73 -17.47
C VAL A 58 5.36 -3.94 -17.93
N ASP A 59 5.44 -5.04 -17.19
CA ASP A 59 4.56 -6.20 -17.40
C ASP A 59 3.12 -5.82 -17.00
N ARG A 60 2.13 -6.26 -17.81
CA ARG A 60 0.70 -6.06 -17.54
C ARG A 60 0.03 -7.37 -17.17
N ILE A 61 -0.76 -7.36 -16.10
CA ILE A 61 -1.62 -8.47 -15.68
C ILE A 61 -3.04 -7.90 -15.54
N GLU A 62 -3.92 -8.25 -16.50
CA GLU A 62 -5.29 -7.71 -16.55
C GLU A 62 -6.11 -8.13 -15.33
N HIS A 63 -6.00 -9.39 -14.95
CA HIS A 63 -6.69 -9.94 -13.79
C HIS A 63 -5.76 -10.83 -12.97
N LEU A 64 -5.69 -10.55 -11.67
CA LEU A 64 -4.93 -11.36 -10.71
C LEU A 64 -5.91 -11.93 -9.67
N PRO A 65 -6.13 -13.25 -9.67
CA PRO A 65 -6.99 -13.89 -8.67
C PRO A 65 -6.42 -13.72 -7.25
N PRO A 66 -7.27 -13.61 -6.21
CA PRO A 66 -6.81 -13.49 -4.82
C PRO A 66 -5.85 -14.62 -4.37
N ALA A 67 -6.02 -15.83 -4.91
CA ALA A 67 -5.13 -16.98 -4.65
C ALA A 67 -3.67 -16.71 -5.05
N ASP A 68 -3.46 -15.85 -6.05
CA ASP A 68 -2.14 -15.54 -6.61
C ASP A 68 -1.49 -14.28 -5.97
N HIS A 69 -2.22 -13.54 -5.11
CA HIS A 69 -1.71 -12.32 -4.48
C HIS A 69 -0.41 -12.57 -3.70
N ALA A 70 -0.32 -13.68 -2.95
CA ALA A 70 0.86 -13.99 -2.17
C ALA A 70 2.10 -14.22 -3.06
N SER A 71 1.96 -14.96 -4.16
CA SER A 71 3.01 -15.16 -5.15
C SER A 71 3.37 -13.85 -5.84
N PHE A 72 2.38 -13.05 -6.25
CA PHE A 72 2.58 -11.76 -6.89
C PHE A 72 3.43 -10.82 -6.02
N TYR A 73 3.06 -10.62 -4.74
CA TYR A 73 3.85 -9.79 -3.83
C TYR A 73 5.23 -10.38 -3.57
N SER A 74 5.35 -11.69 -3.41
CA SER A 74 6.64 -12.34 -3.11
C SER A 74 7.66 -12.23 -4.23
N ARG A 75 7.22 -12.03 -5.47
CA ARG A 75 8.06 -11.84 -6.67
C ARG A 75 8.53 -10.41 -6.89
N GLN A 76 8.20 -9.48 -6.00
CA GLN A 76 8.58 -8.07 -6.09
C GLN A 76 9.68 -7.73 -5.08
N ARG A 77 10.61 -6.87 -5.48
CA ARG A 77 11.53 -6.23 -4.52
C ARG A 77 10.76 -5.22 -3.66
N TYR A 78 9.95 -4.40 -4.33
CA TYR A 78 9.05 -3.42 -3.71
C TYR A 78 7.66 -3.51 -4.31
N THR A 79 6.66 -3.26 -3.49
CA THR A 79 5.30 -2.98 -3.96
C THR A 79 4.94 -1.53 -3.71
N LEU A 80 4.26 -0.92 -4.69
CA LEU A 80 3.76 0.44 -4.60
C LEU A 80 2.35 0.45 -4.02
N ASN A 81 2.10 1.32 -3.06
CA ASN A 81 0.76 1.72 -2.65
C ASN A 81 0.46 3.12 -3.16
N VAL A 82 -0.66 3.27 -3.83
CA VAL A 82 -1.26 4.55 -4.23
C VAL A 82 -2.65 4.61 -3.62
N THR A 83 -2.88 5.63 -2.81
CA THR A 83 -4.10 5.80 -2.04
C THR A 83 -5.13 6.59 -2.85
N ARG A 84 -6.42 6.25 -2.74
CA ARG A 84 -7.50 7.03 -3.39
C ARG A 84 -7.62 8.41 -2.75
N SER A 85 -7.97 9.41 -3.54
CA SER A 85 -8.16 10.79 -3.04
C SER A 85 -9.16 10.88 -1.91
N SER A 86 -10.27 10.13 -1.99
CA SER A 86 -11.29 10.07 -0.92
C SER A 86 -10.73 9.45 0.38
N MET A 87 -9.84 8.48 0.29
CA MET A 87 -9.19 7.86 1.46
C MET A 87 -8.17 8.82 2.07
N ILE A 88 -7.43 9.57 1.25
CA ILE A 88 -6.51 10.61 1.71
C ILE A 88 -7.29 11.70 2.46
N ALA A 89 -8.39 12.18 1.88
CA ALA A 89 -9.24 13.20 2.49
C ALA A 89 -9.88 12.74 3.82
N ALA A 90 -10.31 11.47 3.90
CA ALA A 90 -10.84 10.89 5.13
C ALA A 90 -9.77 10.70 6.21
N GLY A 91 -8.52 10.47 5.81
CA GLY A 91 -7.46 10.03 6.71
C GLY A 91 -7.74 8.65 7.32
N TRP A 92 -6.74 8.04 7.95
CA TRP A 92 -6.89 6.79 8.71
C TRP A 92 -7.55 5.62 7.94
N SER A 93 -7.48 5.67 6.60
CA SER A 93 -8.12 4.72 5.69
C SER A 93 -7.07 3.95 4.87
N PRO A 94 -6.42 2.92 5.46
CA PRO A 94 -5.39 2.16 4.78
C PRO A 94 -5.96 1.24 3.70
N SER A 95 -5.25 1.14 2.57
CA SER A 95 -5.54 0.12 1.57
C SER A 95 -5.19 -1.28 2.08
N VAL A 96 -6.02 -2.28 1.78
CA VAL A 96 -5.76 -3.70 2.10
C VAL A 96 -4.42 -4.18 1.53
N ARG A 97 -3.99 -3.64 0.41
CA ARG A 97 -2.69 -3.92 -0.24
C ARG A 97 -1.50 -3.77 0.71
N LEU A 98 -1.52 -2.75 1.56
CA LEU A 98 -0.47 -2.52 2.55
C LEU A 98 -0.30 -3.71 3.51
N PHE A 99 -1.42 -4.26 3.98
CA PHE A 99 -1.43 -5.40 4.90
C PHE A 99 -1.02 -6.70 4.20
N GLU A 100 -1.52 -6.94 2.99
CA GLU A 100 -1.19 -8.13 2.20
C GLU A 100 0.30 -8.18 1.85
N ALA A 101 0.84 -7.09 1.31
CA ALA A 101 2.24 -6.98 0.95
C ALA A 101 3.18 -7.13 2.16
N ALA A 102 2.86 -6.44 3.26
CA ALA A 102 3.62 -6.57 4.51
C ALA A 102 3.58 -8.00 5.05
N ALA A 103 2.42 -8.67 5.05
CA ALA A 103 2.28 -10.07 5.48
C ALA A 103 3.05 -11.04 4.60
N CYS A 104 3.31 -10.70 3.34
CA CYS A 104 4.18 -11.43 2.41
C CYS A 104 5.67 -11.11 2.60
N GLY A 105 6.03 -10.15 3.47
CA GLY A 105 7.41 -9.71 3.66
C GLY A 105 7.99 -9.00 2.45
N THR A 106 7.14 -8.33 1.67
CA THR A 106 7.55 -7.48 0.56
C THR A 106 7.75 -6.06 1.06
N ALA A 107 8.84 -5.42 0.67
CA ALA A 107 9.09 -4.02 1.02
C ALA A 107 8.08 -3.11 0.32
N ILE A 108 7.64 -2.07 1.00
CA ILE A 108 6.57 -1.18 0.53
C ILE A 108 7.14 0.21 0.26
N ILE A 109 6.70 0.81 -0.85
CA ILE A 109 6.78 2.25 -1.12
C ILE A 109 5.34 2.76 -1.14
N SER A 110 5.02 3.80 -0.38
CA SER A 110 3.66 4.36 -0.30
C SER A 110 3.67 5.87 -0.50
N ASP A 111 2.61 6.40 -1.10
CA ASP A 111 2.25 7.79 -0.96
C ASP A 111 1.97 8.14 0.52
N ARG A 112 2.00 9.43 0.88
CA ARG A 112 1.71 9.89 2.24
C ARG A 112 0.24 10.23 2.41
N TRP A 113 -0.30 9.83 3.57
CA TRP A 113 -1.64 10.18 4.01
C TRP A 113 -1.71 10.21 5.54
N THR A 114 -2.71 10.94 6.09
CA THR A 114 -2.88 11.10 7.54
C THR A 114 -3.22 9.77 8.19
N GLY A 115 -2.41 9.34 9.15
CA GLY A 115 -2.58 8.08 9.89
C GLY A 115 -1.70 6.94 9.40
N LEU A 116 -0.93 7.11 8.31
CA LEU A 116 -0.03 6.07 7.80
C LEU A 116 0.93 5.55 8.89
N ASP A 117 1.53 6.45 9.66
CA ASP A 117 2.51 6.12 10.70
C ASP A 117 1.90 5.31 11.88
N SER A 118 0.58 5.37 12.06
CA SER A 118 -0.12 4.57 13.08
C SER A 118 -0.25 3.09 12.69
N PHE A 119 -0.26 2.80 11.40
CA PHE A 119 -0.26 1.42 10.87
C PHE A 119 1.17 0.94 10.61
N PHE A 120 2.02 1.83 10.13
CA PHE A 120 3.39 1.56 9.73
C PHE A 120 4.33 2.54 10.42
N PRO A 121 4.79 2.24 11.65
CA PRO A 121 5.72 3.09 12.37
C PRO A 121 7.00 3.38 11.57
N THR A 122 7.69 4.44 11.95
CA THR A 122 8.97 4.86 11.32
C THR A 122 9.89 3.66 11.06
N ALA A 123 10.54 3.66 9.90
CA ALA A 123 11.44 2.61 9.43
C ALA A 123 10.79 1.22 9.21
N THR A 124 9.50 1.17 8.88
CA THR A 124 8.84 -0.07 8.42
C THR A 124 8.56 -0.06 6.92
N ILE A 125 8.29 1.10 6.34
CA ILE A 125 8.07 1.28 4.90
C ILE A 125 8.83 2.51 4.38
N ASN A 126 8.96 2.62 3.06
CA ASN A 126 9.40 3.84 2.40
C ASN A 126 8.19 4.69 2.01
N THR A 127 8.37 6.00 1.94
CA THR A 127 7.36 6.93 1.39
C THR A 127 7.94 7.69 0.20
N ALA A 128 7.11 7.98 -0.79
CA ALA A 128 7.46 8.73 -1.99
C ALA A 128 6.35 9.72 -2.35
N GLY A 129 6.73 10.90 -2.83
CA GLY A 129 5.82 11.93 -3.33
C GLY A 129 6.02 12.23 -4.82
N GLN A 130 7.15 11.80 -5.38
CA GLN A 130 7.55 12.09 -6.75
C GLN A 130 8.43 10.97 -7.32
N ALA A 131 8.69 11.01 -8.63
CA ALA A 131 9.47 9.98 -9.32
C ALA A 131 10.89 9.83 -8.78
N GLU A 132 11.54 10.93 -8.43
CA GLU A 132 12.89 10.99 -7.88
C GLU A 132 13.01 10.13 -6.61
N ASP A 133 12.04 10.23 -5.70
CA ASP A 133 12.05 9.46 -4.45
C ASP A 133 12.06 7.96 -4.73
N VAL A 134 11.26 7.50 -5.71
CA VAL A 134 11.20 6.08 -6.11
C VAL A 134 12.51 5.66 -6.78
N ILE A 135 13.04 6.47 -7.69
CA ILE A 135 14.30 6.19 -8.39
C ILE A 135 15.44 6.07 -7.38
N ASP A 136 15.51 6.97 -6.41
CA ASP A 136 16.53 6.93 -5.35
C ASP A 136 16.43 5.67 -4.50
N ILE A 137 15.21 5.29 -4.10
CA ILE A 137 14.97 4.04 -3.36
C ILE A 137 15.42 2.82 -4.16
N LEU A 138 15.02 2.73 -5.43
CA LEU A 138 15.36 1.59 -6.29
C LEU A 138 16.84 1.50 -6.62
N SER A 139 17.55 2.64 -6.68
CA SER A 139 18.97 2.73 -7.07
C SER A 139 19.92 2.60 -5.88
N SER A 140 19.62 3.24 -4.76
CA SER A 140 20.57 3.41 -3.65
C SER A 140 20.31 2.49 -2.46
N GLN A 141 19.06 2.03 -2.25
CA GLN A 141 18.74 1.24 -1.07
C GLN A 141 19.25 -0.20 -1.20
N SER A 142 20.17 -0.59 -0.32
CA SER A 142 20.71 -1.94 -0.30
C SER A 142 19.66 -2.99 0.08
N ASP A 143 19.85 -4.24 -0.39
CA ASP A 143 18.96 -5.36 -0.04
C ASP A 143 18.88 -5.60 1.47
N ARG A 144 19.97 -5.34 2.20
CA ARG A 144 19.96 -5.43 3.68
C ARG A 144 18.97 -4.47 4.30
N VAL A 145 18.93 -3.21 3.85
CA VAL A 145 17.98 -2.20 4.35
C VAL A 145 16.56 -2.55 3.92
N ARG A 146 16.35 -2.86 2.64
CA ARG A 146 15.07 -3.29 2.08
C ARG A 146 14.45 -4.45 2.87
N LEU A 147 15.21 -5.51 3.09
CA LEU A 147 14.75 -6.71 3.81
C LEU A 147 14.49 -6.43 5.30
N ALA A 148 15.27 -5.53 5.91
CA ALA A 148 15.03 -5.11 7.29
C ALA A 148 13.72 -4.33 7.44
N LEU A 149 13.40 -3.42 6.50
CA LEU A 149 12.11 -2.72 6.45
C LEU A 149 10.96 -3.73 6.29
N ALA A 150 11.04 -4.61 5.30
CA ALA A 150 10.02 -5.62 5.03
C ALA A 150 9.77 -6.54 6.24
N LYS A 151 10.84 -6.97 6.92
CA LYS A 151 10.74 -7.80 8.14
C LYS A 151 10.01 -7.07 9.26
N ARG A 152 10.33 -5.78 9.49
CA ARG A 152 9.66 -4.98 10.53
C ARG A 152 8.19 -4.75 10.19
N ALA A 153 7.87 -4.37 8.95
CA ALA A 153 6.48 -4.21 8.50
C ALA A 153 5.69 -5.52 8.68
N CYS A 154 6.25 -6.65 8.26
CA CYS A 154 5.64 -7.97 8.44
C CYS A 154 5.37 -8.29 9.91
N ALA A 155 6.34 -8.08 10.78
CA ALA A 155 6.19 -8.33 12.22
C ALA A 155 5.09 -7.45 12.82
N THR A 156 5.04 -6.15 12.49
CA THR A 156 3.99 -5.22 12.94
C THR A 156 2.61 -5.72 12.52
N ILE A 157 2.42 -6.02 11.22
CA ILE A 157 1.11 -6.43 10.71
C ILE A 157 0.66 -7.77 11.29
N LEU A 158 1.54 -8.74 11.38
CA LEU A 158 1.19 -10.05 11.95
C LEU A 158 0.87 -9.99 13.45
N ALA A 159 1.48 -9.07 14.20
CA ALA A 159 1.19 -8.88 15.62
C ALA A 159 -0.16 -8.20 15.87
N THR A 160 -0.52 -7.19 15.07
CA THR A 160 -1.60 -6.25 15.41
C THR A 160 -2.76 -6.20 14.42
N HIS A 161 -2.57 -6.64 13.16
CA HIS A 161 -3.55 -6.44 12.09
C HIS A 161 -4.05 -7.73 11.42
N THR A 162 -3.86 -8.88 12.04
CA THR A 162 -4.51 -10.12 11.59
C THR A 162 -5.99 -10.11 11.94
N SER A 163 -6.81 -10.88 11.22
CA SER A 163 -8.24 -11.05 11.56
C SER A 163 -8.44 -11.49 13.00
N ALA A 164 -7.60 -12.41 13.51
CA ALA A 164 -7.66 -12.85 14.91
C ALA A 164 -7.31 -11.72 15.90
N ALA A 165 -6.31 -10.86 15.60
CA ALA A 165 -5.98 -9.72 16.44
C ALA A 165 -7.13 -8.70 16.47
N ARG A 166 -7.70 -8.39 15.31
CA ARG A 166 -8.85 -7.48 15.20
C ARG A 166 -10.11 -8.01 15.86
N ALA A 167 -10.39 -9.31 15.75
CA ALA A 167 -11.51 -9.92 16.45
C ALA A 167 -11.35 -9.83 17.97
N ARG A 168 -10.16 -10.10 18.51
CA ARG A 168 -9.89 -9.93 19.97
C ARG A 168 -10.09 -8.48 20.43
N GLU A 169 -9.56 -7.52 19.67
CA GLU A 169 -9.75 -6.09 19.96
C GLU A 169 -11.22 -5.70 19.96
N PHE A 170 -11.98 -6.12 18.93
CA PHE A 170 -13.40 -5.87 18.83
C PHE A 170 -14.18 -6.43 20.03
N VAL A 171 -13.94 -7.69 20.41
CA VAL A 171 -14.57 -8.31 21.58
C VAL A 171 -14.21 -7.54 22.85
N SER A 172 -12.96 -7.12 23.01
CA SER A 172 -12.53 -6.34 24.18
C SER A 172 -13.23 -4.98 24.28
N LEU A 173 -13.48 -4.33 23.14
CA LEU A 173 -14.22 -3.06 23.08
C LEU A 173 -15.69 -3.23 23.46
N LEU A 174 -16.33 -4.32 23.02
CA LEU A 174 -17.72 -4.64 23.38
C LEU A 174 -17.87 -4.98 24.87
N ALA A 175 -16.87 -5.59 25.48
CA ALA A 175 -16.87 -5.95 26.90
C ALA A 175 -16.61 -4.73 27.82
N ARG A 176 -16.17 -3.58 27.31
CA ARG A 176 -15.99 -2.38 28.12
C ARG A 176 -17.34 -1.83 28.58
N PRO A 177 -17.54 -1.51 29.90
CA PRO A 177 -18.74 -0.83 30.34
C PRO A 177 -18.92 0.46 29.53
N ARG A 178 -20.12 0.73 29.07
CA ARG A 178 -20.46 2.02 28.43
C ARG A 178 -20.34 3.09 29.51
N THR A 179 -19.21 3.78 29.58
CA THR A 179 -19.16 5.07 30.28
C THR A 179 -20.20 5.97 29.64
N ALA A 180 -21.03 6.59 30.48
CA ALA A 180 -22.12 7.47 30.00
C ALA A 180 -21.58 8.42 28.92
N ARG A 181 -22.21 8.40 27.76
CA ARG A 181 -21.92 9.39 26.72
C ARG A 181 -22.09 10.77 27.34
N PRO A 182 -21.11 11.69 27.22
CA PRO A 182 -21.42 13.08 27.45
C PRO A 182 -22.62 13.45 26.55
N ALA A 183 -23.64 14.09 27.11
CA ALA A 183 -24.78 14.55 26.36
C ALA A 183 -24.23 15.38 25.18
N LEU A 184 -24.56 15.03 23.96
CA LEU A 184 -24.38 15.90 22.82
C LEU A 184 -25.36 17.06 23.05
N ASP A 185 -24.84 18.22 23.47
CA ASP A 185 -25.57 19.47 23.42
C ASP A 185 -25.86 19.81 21.96
N LEU A 186 -26.99 19.31 21.47
CA LEU A 186 -27.57 19.77 20.22
C LEU A 186 -28.18 21.16 20.48
N ASN A 187 -27.34 22.18 20.52
CA ASN A 187 -27.83 23.54 20.32
C ASN A 187 -28.27 23.67 18.86
N ILE A 188 -29.53 23.33 18.62
CA ILE A 188 -30.26 23.74 17.43
C ILE A 188 -30.64 25.20 17.70
N GLU A 189 -29.77 26.12 17.29
CA GLU A 189 -30.19 27.52 17.13
C GLU A 189 -31.20 27.54 16.01
N SER A 190 -32.48 27.74 16.38
CA SER A 190 -33.56 28.05 15.49
C SER A 190 -33.29 29.44 14.90
N ALA A 191 -32.84 29.50 13.65
CA ALA A 191 -32.88 30.71 12.87
C ALA A 191 -34.35 30.98 12.48
N ALA A 192 -34.96 31.99 13.08
CA ALA A 192 -36.18 32.63 12.62
C ALA A 192 -35.87 33.60 11.47
#